data_b52430496d8138a5e781f83d309d0f99
#
_entry.id   b52430496d8138a5e781f83d309d0f99
#
_cell.length_a   1.000
_cell.length_b   1.000
_cell.length_c   1.000
_cell.angle_alpha   90.00
_cell.angle_beta   90.00
_cell.angle_gamma   90.00
#
_symmetry.space_group_name_H-M   'P 1'
#
loop_
_entity.id
_entity.type
_entity.pdbx_description
1 polymer ?
#
loop_
_entity_poly.entity_id
_entity_poly.type
_entity_poly.pdbx_seq_one_letter_code
_entity_poly.pdbx_strand_id
1 'polypeptide(L)'
;MRQTRRTLTNVPILTLPNDFTFKAKGIIDFDNVLSIFDWAAKSKHIIIDARSCQSIEYQTLTLLILYIWQLKRKKIHINLQYSKHSLFWKMWQRMNGTSCFKILNNTQDNFYYVYNKPIFAIKYKDHNITKMLNTIRDYAMDLPTDLIRGYEDAVRYIISELTYNALEHGFNPQIPSLLQFNWYRDKNQLSFILADLGIGIKNHLEQTYAPFTSNTDAIAMALEPEISGTFGVNVGPYKQQNNAGMGL
;
A
#
# COMPACT_ATOMS: atom_id res chain seq x y z
N MET A 1 40.91 -13.96 32.65
CA MET A 1 40.21 -12.96 31.79
C MET A 1 39.75 -13.60 30.52
N ARG A 2 38.46 -13.92 30.35
CA ARG A 2 37.90 -14.43 29.09
C ARG A 2 37.52 -13.22 28.22
N GLN A 3 38.30 -13.00 27.15
CA GLN A 3 37.92 -12.07 26.10
C GLN A 3 36.71 -12.63 25.33
N THR A 4 35.54 -12.09 25.57
CA THR A 4 34.34 -12.34 24.76
C THR A 4 34.56 -11.64 23.41
N ARG A 5 34.95 -12.40 22.39
CA ARG A 5 34.93 -11.94 21.00
C ARG A 5 33.47 -11.59 20.65
N ARG A 6 33.14 -10.30 20.58
CA ARG A 6 31.93 -9.83 19.96
C ARG A 6 32.03 -10.18 18.47
N THR A 7 31.31 -11.19 18.05
CA THR A 7 31.01 -11.40 16.64
C THR A 7 30.18 -10.19 16.19
N LEU A 8 30.75 -9.35 15.36
CA LEU A 8 30.06 -8.33 14.61
C LEU A 8 29.08 -9.08 13.68
N THR A 9 27.84 -9.24 14.12
CA THR A 9 26.76 -9.71 13.26
C THR A 9 26.53 -8.61 12.24
N ASN A 10 26.81 -8.88 10.96
CA ASN A 10 26.48 -7.99 9.86
C ASN A 10 24.95 -7.82 9.83
N VAL A 11 24.47 -6.73 10.40
CA VAL A 11 23.04 -6.38 10.34
C VAL A 11 22.77 -5.80 8.95
N PRO A 12 21.86 -6.38 8.16
CA PRO A 12 21.51 -5.82 6.86
C PRO A 12 21.02 -4.39 6.99
N ILE A 13 21.45 -3.54 6.05
CA ILE A 13 21.07 -2.14 5.99
C ILE A 13 20.32 -1.93 4.68
N LEU A 14 19.08 -1.49 4.78
CA LEU A 14 18.29 -0.93 3.68
C LEU A 14 18.51 0.56 3.66
N THR A 15 19.31 1.05 2.72
CA THR A 15 19.50 2.49 2.53
C THR A 15 18.46 3.01 1.55
N LEU A 16 17.63 3.96 1.98
CA LEU A 16 16.72 4.65 1.08
C LEU A 16 17.51 5.59 0.17
N PRO A 17 17.16 5.67 -1.13
CA PRO A 17 17.85 6.56 -2.07
C PRO A 17 17.60 8.04 -1.70
N ASN A 18 18.44 8.92 -2.22
CA ASN A 18 18.25 10.36 -2.07
C ASN A 18 16.90 10.80 -2.61
N ASP A 19 16.51 10.26 -3.75
CA ASP A 19 15.19 10.40 -4.36
C ASP A 19 14.35 9.15 -4.14
N PHE A 20 13.55 9.15 -3.09
CA PHE A 20 12.62 8.07 -2.77
C PHE A 20 11.22 8.44 -3.28
N THR A 21 11.07 8.45 -4.61
CA THR A 21 9.85 8.81 -5.33
C THR A 21 9.61 7.82 -6.47
N PHE A 22 8.34 7.67 -6.88
CA PHE A 22 8.02 6.89 -8.09
C PHE A 22 8.40 7.60 -9.38
N LYS A 23 8.66 8.91 -9.34
CA LYS A 23 9.00 9.69 -10.52
C LYS A 23 10.52 9.77 -10.68
N ALA A 24 11.03 9.08 -11.68
CA ALA A 24 12.41 9.25 -12.14
C ALA A 24 12.38 9.98 -13.48
N LYS A 25 12.97 11.18 -13.57
CA LYS A 25 13.07 12.00 -14.80
C LYS A 25 11.72 12.23 -15.49
N GLY A 26 10.65 12.43 -14.71
CA GLY A 26 9.30 12.68 -15.23
C GLY A 26 8.51 11.41 -15.64
N ILE A 27 9.10 10.24 -15.56
CA ILE A 27 8.47 8.94 -15.82
C ILE A 27 8.16 8.27 -14.48
N ILE A 28 7.02 7.59 -14.41
CA ILE A 28 6.69 6.76 -13.24
C ILE A 28 7.41 5.42 -13.39
N ASP A 29 8.26 5.10 -12.42
CA ASP A 29 9.05 3.87 -12.38
C ASP A 29 8.77 3.15 -11.05
N PHE A 30 7.83 2.21 -11.10
CA PHE A 30 7.49 1.40 -9.93
C PHE A 30 8.60 0.41 -9.56
N ASP A 31 9.25 -0.18 -10.55
CA ASP A 31 10.26 -1.22 -10.34
C ASP A 31 11.48 -0.66 -9.61
N ASN A 32 11.88 0.57 -9.90
CA ASN A 32 12.96 1.23 -9.21
C ASN A 32 12.70 1.37 -7.70
N VAL A 33 11.45 1.66 -7.31
CA VAL A 33 11.09 1.76 -5.89
C VAL A 33 10.88 0.40 -5.26
N LEU A 34 10.20 -0.52 -5.95
CA LEU A 34 9.90 -1.86 -5.41
C LEU A 34 11.15 -2.71 -5.22
N SER A 35 12.15 -2.57 -6.10
CA SER A 35 13.41 -3.30 -6.04
C SER A 35 14.29 -2.95 -4.83
N ILE A 36 14.04 -1.82 -4.17
CA ILE A 36 14.75 -1.41 -2.96
C ILE A 36 14.45 -2.36 -1.80
N PHE A 37 13.26 -2.95 -1.75
CA PHE A 37 12.77 -3.73 -0.63
C PHE A 37 13.11 -5.22 -0.79
N ASP A 38 13.83 -5.79 0.18
CA ASP A 38 13.99 -7.24 0.29
C ASP A 38 12.76 -7.85 0.99
N TRP A 39 11.71 -8.13 0.21
CA TRP A 39 10.50 -8.77 0.71
C TRP A 39 10.72 -10.18 1.26
N ALA A 40 11.83 -10.83 0.90
CA ALA A 40 12.23 -12.16 1.34
C ALA A 40 13.14 -12.15 2.59
N ALA A 41 13.46 -10.98 3.15
CA ALA A 41 14.37 -10.82 4.28
C ALA A 41 14.11 -11.85 5.40
N LYS A 42 15.21 -12.49 5.87
CA LYS A 42 15.19 -13.53 6.92
C LYS A 42 16.06 -13.16 8.14
N SER A 43 16.70 -12.01 8.11
CA SER A 43 17.53 -11.51 9.20
C SER A 43 16.70 -11.28 10.48
N LYS A 44 17.34 -11.38 11.66
CA LYS A 44 16.68 -11.04 12.93
C LYS A 44 16.57 -9.54 13.16
N HIS A 45 17.43 -8.78 12.53
CA HIS A 45 17.51 -7.32 12.67
C HIS A 45 17.74 -6.71 11.30
N ILE A 46 17.14 -5.54 11.08
CA ILE A 46 17.34 -4.73 9.88
C ILE A 46 17.46 -3.25 10.27
N ILE A 47 18.35 -2.55 9.62
CA ILE A 47 18.45 -1.10 9.72
C ILE A 47 17.82 -0.52 8.46
N ILE A 48 16.87 0.38 8.60
CA ILE A 48 16.34 1.20 7.51
C ILE A 48 16.97 2.58 7.65
N ASP A 49 17.86 2.91 6.72
CA ASP A 49 18.60 4.16 6.75
C ASP A 49 18.01 5.17 5.77
N ALA A 50 17.31 6.16 6.31
CA ALA A 50 16.70 7.28 5.57
C ALA A 50 17.45 8.60 5.77
N ARG A 51 18.68 8.59 6.31
CA ARG A 51 19.41 9.82 6.67
C ARG A 51 19.78 10.67 5.46
N SER A 52 20.06 10.04 4.33
CA SER A 52 20.39 10.70 3.07
C SER A 52 19.18 11.03 2.20
N CYS A 53 17.96 10.59 2.57
CA CYS A 53 16.77 10.80 1.77
C CYS A 53 16.37 12.28 1.76
N GLN A 54 16.46 12.91 0.59
CA GLN A 54 16.20 14.34 0.40
C GLN A 54 14.88 14.60 -0.33
N SER A 55 14.47 13.70 -1.23
CA SER A 55 13.24 13.79 -1.98
C SER A 55 12.39 12.56 -1.69
N ILE A 56 11.11 12.77 -1.37
CA ILE A 56 10.21 11.71 -0.94
C ILE A 56 8.77 12.11 -1.20
N GLU A 57 7.92 11.12 -1.45
CA GLU A 57 6.48 11.31 -1.59
C GLU A 57 5.69 10.38 -0.66
N TYR A 58 4.41 10.74 -0.43
CA TYR A 58 3.57 9.98 0.51
C TYR A 58 3.30 8.56 0.04
N GLN A 59 3.24 8.35 -1.26
CA GLN A 59 3.02 7.05 -1.88
C GLN A 59 4.16 6.08 -1.55
N THR A 60 5.41 6.53 -1.68
CA THR A 60 6.57 5.70 -1.34
C THR A 60 6.70 5.46 0.16
N LEU A 61 6.32 6.45 0.98
CA LEU A 61 6.20 6.24 2.44
C LEU A 61 5.15 5.19 2.79
N THR A 62 4.04 5.13 2.06
CA THR A 62 3.02 4.09 2.25
C THR A 62 3.58 2.70 1.99
N LEU A 63 4.38 2.53 0.93
CA LEU A 63 5.09 1.27 0.68
C LEU A 63 6.11 0.94 1.77
N LEU A 64 6.82 1.94 2.28
CA LEU A 64 7.74 1.74 3.40
C LEU A 64 7.00 1.22 4.65
N ILE A 65 5.81 1.76 4.94
CA ILE A 65 4.98 1.27 6.05
C ILE A 65 4.59 -0.19 5.82
N LEU A 66 4.16 -0.54 4.61
CA LEU A 66 3.79 -1.91 4.25
C LEU A 66 4.97 -2.87 4.41
N TYR A 67 6.16 -2.46 3.96
CA TYR A 67 7.39 -3.22 4.15
C TYR A 67 7.75 -3.39 5.64
N ILE A 68 7.66 -2.33 6.43
CA ILE A 68 7.84 -2.38 7.89
C ILE A 68 6.87 -3.38 8.52
N TRP A 69 5.62 -3.41 8.10
CA TRP A 69 4.65 -4.38 8.59
C TRP A 69 5.03 -5.82 8.24
N GLN A 70 5.49 -6.05 7.02
CA GLN A 70 5.99 -7.36 6.59
C GLN A 70 7.17 -7.83 7.46
N LEU A 71 8.14 -6.95 7.72
CA LEU A 71 9.27 -7.26 8.59
C LEU A 71 8.83 -7.57 10.02
N LYS A 72 7.93 -6.77 10.59
CA LYS A 72 7.38 -7.00 11.93
C LYS A 72 6.64 -8.32 12.03
N ARG A 73 5.88 -8.67 11.00
CA ARG A 73 5.17 -9.96 10.92
C ARG A 73 6.13 -11.14 10.94
N LYS A 74 7.27 -10.99 10.31
CA LYS A 74 8.39 -11.95 10.37
C LYS A 74 9.17 -11.90 11.68
N LYS A 75 8.75 -11.09 12.65
CA LYS A 75 9.44 -10.87 13.94
C LYS A 75 10.85 -10.31 13.77
N ILE A 76 11.09 -9.53 12.74
CA ILE A 76 12.37 -8.86 12.47
C ILE A 76 12.39 -7.54 13.24
N HIS A 77 13.44 -7.30 14.00
CA HIS A 77 13.65 -6.03 14.69
C HIS A 77 14.10 -4.96 13.70
N ILE A 78 13.41 -3.81 13.73
CA ILE A 78 13.66 -2.71 12.79
C ILE A 78 14.24 -1.52 13.56
N ASN A 79 15.36 -1.00 13.05
CA ASN A 79 15.92 0.26 13.48
C ASN A 79 15.81 1.27 12.32
N LEU A 80 14.84 2.20 12.42
CA LEU A 80 14.64 3.26 11.44
C LEU A 80 15.51 4.46 11.81
N GLN A 81 16.50 4.76 10.97
CA GLN A 81 17.43 5.86 11.13
C GLN A 81 17.07 7.00 10.17
N TYR A 82 16.98 8.21 10.68
CA TYR A 82 16.69 9.41 9.92
C TYR A 82 17.37 10.62 10.55
N SER A 83 17.60 11.66 9.76
CA SER A 83 18.07 12.94 10.25
C SER A 83 16.89 13.77 10.77
N LYS A 84 16.99 14.28 12.00
CA LYS A 84 16.00 15.23 12.54
C LYS A 84 15.91 16.43 11.59
N HIS A 85 14.69 16.91 11.34
CA HIS A 85 14.38 18.02 10.42
C HIS A 85 14.57 17.73 8.92
N SER A 86 14.97 16.51 8.53
CA SER A 86 14.97 16.10 7.12
C SER A 86 13.56 16.12 6.52
N LEU A 87 13.45 16.15 5.18
CA LEU A 87 12.16 16.04 4.51
C LEU A 87 11.49 14.71 4.84
N PHE A 88 12.26 13.62 4.86
CA PHE A 88 11.78 12.30 5.32
C PHE A 88 11.08 12.40 6.68
N TRP A 89 11.76 12.97 7.68
CA TRP A 89 11.22 13.10 9.04
C TRP A 89 9.93 13.92 9.07
N LYS A 90 9.91 15.06 8.38
CA LYS A 90 8.72 15.92 8.33
C LYS A 90 7.52 15.19 7.73
N MET A 91 7.72 14.47 6.64
CA MET A 91 6.64 13.73 5.98
C MET A 91 6.22 12.49 6.78
N TRP A 92 7.19 11.77 7.36
CA TRP A 92 6.94 10.65 8.27
C TRP A 92 6.07 11.05 9.46
N GLN A 93 6.37 12.21 10.06
CA GLN A 93 5.55 12.75 11.15
C GLN A 93 4.15 13.16 10.67
N ARG A 94 4.05 13.82 9.51
CA ARG A 94 2.74 14.22 8.95
C ARG A 94 1.84 13.03 8.65
N MET A 95 2.40 11.90 8.26
CA MET A 95 1.68 10.64 8.09
C MET A 95 1.48 9.89 9.41
N ASN A 96 2.01 10.41 10.53
CA ASN A 96 2.05 9.70 11.81
C ASN A 96 2.67 8.29 11.68
N GLY A 97 3.73 8.18 10.88
CA GLY A 97 4.36 6.91 10.53
C GLY A 97 4.77 6.06 11.73
N THR A 98 5.20 6.72 12.83
CA THR A 98 5.54 6.01 14.07
C THR A 98 4.35 5.26 14.67
N SER A 99 3.14 5.79 14.58
CA SER A 99 1.94 5.12 15.09
C SER A 99 1.53 3.93 14.20
N CYS A 100 1.91 3.93 12.91
CA CYS A 100 1.68 2.79 12.03
C CYS A 100 2.34 1.50 12.55
N PHE A 101 3.41 1.61 13.35
CA PHE A 101 4.00 0.46 14.03
C PHE A 101 3.05 -0.24 15.01
N LYS A 102 2.03 0.45 15.50
CA LYS A 102 1.08 -0.05 16.50
C LYS A 102 -0.12 -0.77 15.87
N ILE A 103 -0.48 -0.44 14.65
CA ILE A 103 -1.72 -0.92 13.99
C ILE A 103 -1.75 -2.44 13.84
N LEU A 104 -0.62 -3.08 13.56
CA LEU A 104 -0.56 -4.54 13.44
C LEU A 104 -0.93 -5.28 14.72
N ASN A 105 -0.72 -4.66 15.88
CA ASN A 105 -0.93 -5.27 17.18
C ASN A 105 -2.36 -5.04 17.69
N ASN A 106 -3.09 -4.11 17.08
CA ASN A 106 -4.44 -3.75 17.51
C ASN A 106 -5.47 -4.39 16.56
N THR A 107 -6.21 -5.37 17.09
CA THR A 107 -7.26 -6.06 16.33
C THR A 107 -8.54 -5.25 16.21
N GLN A 108 -8.73 -4.21 17.02
CA GLN A 108 -9.94 -3.41 17.05
C GLN A 108 -9.84 -2.14 16.21
N ASP A 109 -8.66 -1.52 16.09
CA ASP A 109 -8.48 -0.32 15.27
C ASP A 109 -8.14 -0.69 13.83
N ASN A 110 -9.18 -0.78 13.03
CA ASN A 110 -9.04 -1.09 11.61
C ASN A 110 -8.68 0.14 10.78
N PHE A 111 -8.46 1.28 11.41
CA PHE A 111 -8.49 2.54 10.75
C PHE A 111 -7.46 3.48 11.33
N TYR A 112 -6.52 3.87 10.48
CA TYR A 112 -5.55 4.89 10.81
C TYR A 112 -5.79 6.11 9.93
N TYR A 113 -6.11 7.25 10.55
CA TYR A 113 -6.44 8.50 9.88
C TYR A 113 -5.52 9.63 10.33
N VAL A 114 -4.95 10.33 9.37
CA VAL A 114 -4.23 11.59 9.60
C VAL A 114 -4.92 12.69 8.80
N TYR A 115 -5.38 13.72 9.46
CA TYR A 115 -6.27 14.75 8.92
C TYR A 115 -5.87 15.28 7.53
N ASN A 116 -4.59 15.59 7.32
CA ASN A 116 -4.13 16.20 6.06
C ASN A 116 -3.57 15.20 5.03
N LYS A 117 -3.32 13.96 5.46
CA LYS A 117 -2.72 12.91 4.63
C LYS A 117 -3.30 11.56 5.06
N PRO A 118 -4.58 11.36 4.80
CA PRO A 118 -5.28 10.18 5.29
C PRO A 118 -4.64 8.90 4.78
N ILE A 119 -4.41 7.99 5.71
CA ILE A 119 -3.94 6.65 5.44
C ILE A 119 -4.86 5.67 6.16
N PHE A 120 -5.25 4.61 5.46
CA PHE A 120 -6.22 3.65 5.93
C PHE A 120 -5.65 2.24 5.85
N ALA A 121 -5.71 1.51 6.96
CA ALA A 121 -5.45 0.08 7.00
C ALA A 121 -6.76 -0.67 6.74
N ILE A 122 -6.79 -1.48 5.69
CA ILE A 122 -7.98 -2.20 5.23
C ILE A 122 -7.81 -3.68 5.57
N LYS A 123 -8.61 -4.18 6.53
CA LYS A 123 -8.52 -5.57 7.01
C LYS A 123 -9.71 -6.42 6.64
N TYR A 124 -10.91 -5.84 6.61
CA TYR A 124 -12.18 -6.55 6.45
C TYR A 124 -13.14 -5.77 5.57
N LYS A 125 -14.04 -6.51 4.92
CA LYS A 125 -15.03 -5.99 3.99
C LYS A 125 -15.97 -4.93 4.58
N ASP A 126 -16.27 -5.00 5.87
CA ASP A 126 -17.25 -4.13 6.54
C ASP A 126 -16.64 -2.83 7.10
N HIS A 127 -15.33 -2.64 6.94
CA HIS A 127 -14.67 -1.53 7.60
C HIS A 127 -14.59 -0.28 6.74
N ASN A 128 -15.47 0.65 7.05
CA ASN A 128 -15.30 2.10 6.86
C ASN A 128 -14.97 2.58 5.44
N ILE A 129 -15.33 1.81 4.39
CA ILE A 129 -15.33 2.34 3.01
C ILE A 129 -16.10 3.65 2.99
N THR A 130 -17.24 3.73 3.67
CA THR A 130 -18.03 4.95 3.84
C THR A 130 -17.20 6.11 4.41
N LYS A 131 -16.35 5.86 5.42
CA LYS A 131 -15.51 6.92 5.99
C LYS A 131 -14.40 7.36 5.05
N MET A 132 -13.79 6.42 4.31
CA MET A 132 -12.85 6.75 3.25
C MET A 132 -13.49 7.61 2.18
N LEU A 133 -14.67 7.22 1.71
CA LEU A 133 -15.43 7.93 0.70
C LEU A 133 -15.89 9.32 1.18
N ASN A 134 -16.30 9.43 2.45
CA ASN A 134 -16.62 10.74 3.04
C ASN A 134 -15.39 11.66 3.08
N THR A 135 -14.20 11.12 3.40
CA THR A 135 -12.97 11.91 3.35
C THR A 135 -12.67 12.42 1.95
N ILE A 136 -12.92 11.62 0.91
CA ILE A 136 -12.76 12.04 -0.48
C ILE A 136 -13.77 13.12 -0.83
N ARG A 137 -15.03 12.96 -0.39
CA ARG A 137 -16.07 13.96 -0.58
C ARG A 137 -15.71 15.29 0.08
N ASP A 138 -15.18 15.26 1.31
CA ASP A 138 -14.75 16.46 2.01
C ASP A 138 -13.66 17.22 1.23
N TYR A 139 -12.79 16.51 0.52
CA TYR A 139 -11.83 17.14 -0.37
C TYR A 139 -12.46 17.70 -1.65
N ALA A 140 -13.49 17.03 -2.18
CA ALA A 140 -14.18 17.46 -3.39
C ALA A 140 -15.04 18.70 -3.18
N MET A 141 -15.38 19.08 -1.93
CA MET A 141 -16.23 20.24 -1.63
C MET A 141 -15.62 21.58 -2.08
N ASP A 142 -14.33 21.62 -2.36
CA ASP A 142 -13.66 22.79 -2.93
C ASP A 142 -13.83 22.90 -4.47
N LEU A 143 -14.45 21.91 -5.12
CA LEU A 143 -14.70 21.92 -6.55
C LEU A 143 -15.97 22.70 -6.91
N PRO A 144 -16.10 23.23 -8.15
CA PRO A 144 -17.36 23.76 -8.66
C PRO A 144 -18.48 22.74 -8.54
N THR A 145 -19.69 23.21 -8.17
CA THR A 145 -20.83 22.36 -7.79
C THR A 145 -21.29 21.41 -8.89
N ASP A 146 -21.13 21.79 -10.16
CA ASP A 146 -21.44 20.98 -11.34
C ASP A 146 -20.46 19.83 -11.55
N LEU A 147 -19.20 19.99 -11.11
CA LEU A 147 -18.16 18.97 -11.21
C LEU A 147 -18.13 18.03 -10.00
N ILE A 148 -18.62 18.46 -8.83
CA ILE A 148 -18.54 17.68 -7.58
C ILE A 148 -19.17 16.30 -7.77
N ARG A 149 -20.40 16.23 -8.28
CA ARG A 149 -21.15 14.97 -8.37
C ARG A 149 -20.47 13.96 -9.28
N GLY A 150 -20.10 14.35 -10.48
CA GLY A 150 -19.43 13.46 -11.43
C GLY A 150 -18.08 12.98 -10.93
N TYR A 151 -17.31 13.86 -10.29
CA TYR A 151 -16.05 13.52 -9.66
C TYR A 151 -16.24 12.57 -8.48
N GLU A 152 -17.21 12.87 -7.60
CA GLU A 152 -17.50 12.04 -6.42
C GLU A 152 -17.90 10.62 -6.82
N ASP A 153 -18.78 10.48 -7.81
CA ASP A 153 -19.24 9.18 -8.29
C ASP A 153 -18.11 8.38 -8.93
N ALA A 154 -17.29 8.98 -9.79
CA ALA A 154 -16.17 8.32 -10.43
C ALA A 154 -15.11 7.86 -9.41
N VAL A 155 -14.72 8.74 -8.50
CA VAL A 155 -13.72 8.40 -7.48
C VAL A 155 -14.25 7.36 -6.49
N ARG A 156 -15.53 7.46 -6.09
CA ARG A 156 -16.18 6.43 -5.27
C ARG A 156 -16.12 5.07 -5.94
N TYR A 157 -16.50 5.01 -7.20
CA TYR A 157 -16.50 3.76 -7.95
C TYR A 157 -15.10 3.15 -7.99
N ILE A 158 -14.11 3.90 -8.48
CA ILE A 158 -12.72 3.43 -8.60
C ILE A 158 -12.16 2.96 -7.25
N ILE A 159 -12.31 3.75 -6.20
CA ILE A 159 -11.77 3.42 -4.87
C ILE A 159 -12.49 2.20 -4.28
N SER A 160 -13.80 2.09 -4.48
CA SER A 160 -14.57 0.94 -4.01
C SER A 160 -14.10 -0.34 -4.70
N GLU A 161 -14.01 -0.34 -6.03
CA GLU A 161 -13.56 -1.50 -6.80
C GLU A 161 -12.14 -1.92 -6.41
N LEU A 162 -11.21 -0.99 -6.37
CA LEU A 162 -9.83 -1.29 -5.96
C LEU A 162 -9.75 -1.81 -4.53
N THR A 163 -10.56 -1.27 -3.62
CA THR A 163 -10.62 -1.72 -2.23
C THR A 163 -11.20 -3.13 -2.14
N TYR A 164 -12.26 -3.43 -2.88
CA TYR A 164 -12.82 -4.78 -2.94
C TYR A 164 -11.83 -5.76 -3.56
N ASN A 165 -11.14 -5.38 -4.63
CA ASN A 165 -10.10 -6.22 -5.22
C ASN A 165 -8.97 -6.53 -4.23
N ALA A 166 -8.52 -5.55 -3.45
CA ALA A 166 -7.51 -5.76 -2.42
C ALA A 166 -8.00 -6.68 -1.29
N LEU A 167 -9.30 -6.64 -0.94
CA LEU A 167 -9.88 -7.48 0.09
C LEU A 167 -10.19 -8.90 -0.40
N GLU A 168 -10.65 -9.04 -1.63
CA GLU A 168 -11.10 -10.33 -2.18
C GLU A 168 -9.96 -11.12 -2.82
N HIS A 169 -9.09 -10.44 -3.54
CA HIS A 169 -8.03 -11.05 -4.34
C HIS A 169 -6.62 -10.79 -3.78
N GLY A 170 -6.40 -9.63 -3.19
CA GLY A 170 -5.16 -9.26 -2.50
C GLY A 170 -5.13 -9.63 -1.02
N PHE A 171 -6.09 -10.41 -0.53
CA PHE A 171 -6.26 -10.66 0.89
C PHE A 171 -5.04 -11.32 1.53
N ASN A 172 -4.43 -10.62 2.47
CA ASN A 172 -3.41 -11.15 3.37
C ASN A 172 -3.97 -11.15 4.80
N PRO A 173 -4.25 -12.33 5.40
CA PRO A 173 -4.89 -12.41 6.72
C PRO A 173 -4.03 -11.82 7.84
N GLN A 174 -2.77 -11.57 7.57
CA GLN A 174 -1.79 -11.14 8.56
C GLN A 174 -1.43 -9.67 8.46
N ILE A 175 -1.52 -9.09 7.26
CA ILE A 175 -1.09 -7.72 6.98
C ILE A 175 -2.23 -7.02 6.23
N PRO A 176 -2.77 -5.93 6.79
CA PRO A 176 -3.82 -5.18 6.11
C PRO A 176 -3.30 -4.52 4.84
N SER A 177 -4.17 -4.34 3.86
CA SER A 177 -3.91 -3.47 2.72
C SER A 177 -3.87 -2.01 3.18
N LEU A 178 -3.16 -1.17 2.48
CA LEU A 178 -3.03 0.26 2.77
C LEU A 178 -3.57 1.09 1.63
N LEU A 179 -4.43 2.03 1.97
CA LEU A 179 -4.90 3.08 1.08
C LEU A 179 -4.45 4.44 1.63
N GLN A 180 -3.78 5.24 0.83
CA GLN A 180 -3.36 6.60 1.19
C GLN A 180 -3.81 7.60 0.15
N PHE A 181 -4.34 8.73 0.58
CA PHE A 181 -4.76 9.83 -0.26
C PHE A 181 -3.86 11.05 -0.10
N ASN A 182 -3.81 11.84 -1.16
CA ASN A 182 -3.14 13.11 -1.19
C ASN A 182 -3.90 14.10 -2.07
N TRP A 183 -4.45 15.15 -1.48
CA TRP A 183 -5.12 16.21 -2.22
C TRP A 183 -4.18 17.39 -2.43
N TYR A 184 -3.94 17.73 -3.68
CA TYR A 184 -3.15 18.88 -4.11
C TYR A 184 -4.10 19.98 -4.60
N ARG A 185 -4.53 20.86 -3.68
CA ARG A 185 -5.51 21.93 -3.96
C ARG A 185 -5.08 22.81 -5.12
N ASP A 186 -3.83 23.27 -5.11
CA ASP A 186 -3.29 24.18 -6.14
C ASP A 186 -3.30 23.57 -7.54
N LYS A 187 -3.43 22.25 -7.63
CA LYS A 187 -3.41 21.50 -8.91
C LYS A 187 -4.75 20.86 -9.22
N ASN A 188 -5.75 21.01 -8.36
CA ASN A 188 -7.02 20.28 -8.46
C ASN A 188 -6.81 18.77 -8.68
N GLN A 189 -5.84 18.18 -7.98
CA GLN A 189 -5.43 16.81 -8.20
C GLN A 189 -5.56 15.96 -6.94
N LEU A 190 -6.36 14.89 -7.02
CA LEU A 190 -6.32 13.80 -6.05
C LEU A 190 -5.32 12.75 -6.53
N SER A 191 -4.40 12.39 -5.65
CA SER A 191 -3.50 11.26 -5.83
C SER A 191 -3.75 10.25 -4.73
N PHE A 192 -3.77 8.98 -5.06
CA PHE A 192 -3.86 7.92 -4.06
C PHE A 192 -2.99 6.73 -4.46
N ILE A 193 -2.69 5.92 -3.48
CA ILE A 193 -2.09 4.60 -3.65
C ILE A 193 -2.86 3.59 -2.81
N LEU A 194 -3.18 2.46 -3.43
CA LEU A 194 -3.61 1.26 -2.74
C LEU A 194 -2.51 0.21 -2.89
N ALA A 195 -2.10 -0.37 -1.78
CA ALA A 195 -1.05 -1.37 -1.74
C ALA A 195 -1.43 -2.53 -0.82
N ASP A 196 -1.19 -3.74 -1.28
CA ASP A 196 -1.41 -4.98 -0.54
C ASP A 196 -0.20 -5.92 -0.64
N LEU A 197 -0.18 -6.95 0.19
CA LEU A 197 0.76 -8.06 0.15
C LEU A 197 0.01 -9.40 -0.05
N GLY A 198 -0.96 -9.39 -0.96
CA GLY A 198 -1.70 -10.56 -1.37
C GLY A 198 -0.93 -11.46 -2.35
N ILE A 199 -1.67 -12.37 -2.97
CA ILE A 199 -1.07 -13.35 -3.90
C ILE A 199 -0.69 -12.75 -5.26
N GLY A 200 -1.19 -11.55 -5.57
CA GLY A 200 -1.00 -10.86 -6.83
C GLY A 200 -1.86 -11.38 -7.98
N ILE A 201 -2.02 -10.55 -9.02
CA ILE A 201 -2.92 -10.80 -10.15
C ILE A 201 -2.61 -12.11 -10.84
N LYS A 202 -1.33 -12.36 -11.16
CA LYS A 202 -0.90 -13.57 -11.86
C LYS A 202 -1.33 -14.83 -11.11
N ASN A 203 -0.93 -14.95 -9.84
CA ASN A 203 -1.26 -16.14 -9.05
C ASN A 203 -2.76 -16.27 -8.80
N HIS A 204 -3.50 -15.17 -8.78
CA HIS A 204 -4.95 -15.19 -8.65
C HIS A 204 -5.60 -15.76 -9.92
N LEU A 205 -5.21 -15.27 -11.10
CA LEU A 205 -5.75 -15.77 -12.37
C LEU A 205 -5.34 -17.22 -12.66
N GLU A 206 -4.13 -17.63 -12.29
CA GLU A 206 -3.65 -19.02 -12.45
C GLU A 206 -4.46 -20.06 -11.64
N GLN A 207 -5.36 -19.63 -10.77
CA GLN A 207 -6.32 -20.54 -10.12
C GLN A 207 -7.42 -21.03 -11.09
N THR A 208 -7.66 -20.31 -12.17
CA THR A 208 -8.74 -20.59 -13.12
C THR A 208 -8.21 -20.78 -14.55
N TYR A 209 -7.16 -20.05 -14.93
CA TYR A 209 -6.60 -20.06 -16.27
C TYR A 209 -5.27 -20.81 -16.35
N ALA A 210 -4.82 -21.10 -17.53
CA ALA A 210 -3.50 -21.69 -17.77
C ALA A 210 -2.38 -20.76 -17.24
N PRO A 211 -1.22 -21.30 -16.84
CA PRO A 211 -0.11 -20.50 -16.35
C PRO A 211 0.35 -19.43 -17.35
N PHE A 212 0.59 -18.22 -16.84
CA PHE A 212 1.07 -17.10 -17.65
C PHE A 212 2.59 -17.12 -17.77
N THR A 213 3.10 -16.69 -18.91
CA THR A 213 4.55 -16.57 -19.13
C THR A 213 5.15 -15.40 -18.34
N SER A 214 4.38 -14.33 -18.14
CA SER A 214 4.83 -13.15 -17.40
C SER A 214 3.71 -12.52 -16.54
N ASN A 215 4.09 -11.65 -15.62
CA ASN A 215 3.14 -10.80 -14.90
C ASN A 215 2.41 -9.82 -15.84
N THR A 216 3.10 -9.36 -16.89
CA THR A 216 2.52 -8.43 -17.88
C THR A 216 1.36 -9.08 -18.62
N ASP A 217 1.51 -10.34 -19.05
CA ASP A 217 0.44 -11.08 -19.74
C ASP A 217 -0.77 -11.28 -18.83
N ALA A 218 -0.53 -11.60 -17.56
CA ALA A 218 -1.59 -11.75 -16.59
C ALA A 218 -2.33 -10.43 -16.32
N ILE A 219 -1.60 -9.31 -16.24
CA ILE A 219 -2.21 -7.98 -16.06
C ILE A 219 -3.00 -7.59 -17.31
N ALA A 220 -2.45 -7.81 -18.50
CA ALA A 220 -3.17 -7.53 -19.75
C ALA A 220 -4.49 -8.29 -19.82
N MET A 221 -4.47 -9.60 -19.49
CA MET A 221 -5.69 -10.40 -19.43
C MET A 221 -6.67 -9.92 -18.36
N ALA A 222 -6.17 -9.50 -17.19
CA ALA A 222 -7.02 -9.00 -16.09
C ALA A 222 -7.82 -7.74 -16.44
N LEU A 223 -7.36 -6.98 -17.45
CA LEU A 223 -8.04 -5.78 -17.95
C LEU A 223 -9.12 -6.07 -18.99
N GLU A 224 -9.23 -7.32 -19.46
CA GLU A 224 -10.27 -7.72 -20.40
C GLU A 224 -11.60 -7.92 -19.66
N PRO A 225 -12.74 -7.55 -20.27
CA PRO A 225 -14.05 -7.78 -19.71
C PRO A 225 -14.28 -9.25 -19.36
N GLU A 226 -15.03 -9.51 -18.29
CA GLU A 226 -15.44 -10.84 -17.84
C GLU A 226 -14.29 -11.77 -17.38
N ILE A 227 -13.09 -11.25 -17.21
CA ILE A 227 -11.95 -12.04 -16.71
C ILE A 227 -11.89 -11.96 -15.18
N SER A 228 -11.90 -13.14 -14.54
CA SER A 228 -11.72 -13.25 -13.08
C SER A 228 -11.12 -14.60 -12.70
N GLY A 229 -10.22 -14.62 -11.72
CA GLY A 229 -9.69 -15.84 -11.12
C GLY A 229 -10.67 -16.62 -10.26
N THR A 230 -11.90 -16.12 -10.06
CA THR A 230 -12.94 -16.78 -9.24
C THR A 230 -13.99 -17.52 -10.06
N PHE A 231 -13.96 -17.47 -11.39
CA PHE A 231 -14.86 -18.24 -12.24
C PHE A 231 -14.61 -19.75 -12.07
N GLY A 232 -15.65 -20.47 -11.63
CA GLY A 232 -15.60 -21.93 -11.46
C GLY A 232 -15.17 -22.44 -10.09
N VAL A 233 -14.65 -21.59 -9.22
CA VAL A 233 -14.36 -21.97 -7.83
C VAL A 233 -15.64 -21.82 -7.00
N ASN A 234 -16.15 -22.95 -6.46
CA ASN A 234 -17.29 -22.98 -5.54
C ASN A 234 -16.88 -22.38 -4.17
N VAL A 235 -16.69 -21.10 -4.07
CA VAL A 235 -16.26 -20.41 -2.84
C VAL A 235 -17.48 -19.85 -2.13
N GLY A 236 -17.95 -20.57 -1.12
CA GLY A 236 -18.72 -20.11 0.02
C GLY A 236 -19.99 -19.27 -0.20
N PRO A 237 -20.59 -18.73 0.87
CA PRO A 237 -21.87 -18.00 0.83
C PRO A 237 -21.85 -16.65 0.09
N TYR A 238 -20.74 -16.23 -0.45
CA TYR A 238 -20.57 -14.99 -1.22
C TYR A 238 -20.91 -15.11 -2.72
N LYS A 239 -21.54 -16.21 -3.12
CA LYS A 239 -21.96 -16.50 -4.52
C LYS A 239 -22.85 -15.43 -5.18
N GLN A 240 -23.39 -14.46 -4.44
CA GLN A 240 -24.38 -13.51 -4.96
C GLN A 240 -23.85 -12.10 -5.24
N GLN A 241 -22.55 -11.84 -5.03
CA GLN A 241 -21.95 -10.53 -5.31
C GLN A 241 -20.78 -10.64 -6.30
N ASN A 242 -20.92 -11.49 -7.30
CA ASN A 242 -19.94 -11.58 -8.37
C ASN A 242 -20.06 -10.37 -9.32
N ASN A 243 -19.39 -9.28 -8.98
CA ASN A 243 -18.95 -8.29 -9.97
C ASN A 243 -17.68 -8.80 -10.69
N ALA A 244 -17.53 -10.12 -10.78
CA ALA A 244 -16.38 -10.76 -11.37
C ALA A 244 -16.21 -10.33 -12.82
N GLY A 245 -15.14 -9.62 -13.12
CA GLY A 245 -14.80 -9.20 -14.47
C GLY A 245 -15.45 -7.89 -14.96
N MET A 246 -16.14 -7.13 -14.09
CA MET A 246 -16.73 -5.83 -14.46
C MET A 246 -16.04 -4.64 -13.77
N GLY A 247 -14.99 -4.86 -13.03
CA GLY A 247 -14.44 -3.90 -12.08
C GLY A 247 -13.18 -3.15 -12.51
N LEU A 248 -12.71 -3.25 -13.75
CA LEU A 248 -11.57 -2.41 -14.21
C LEU A 248 -11.85 -1.83 -15.57
#